data_db22715b6275dce37bda994bf27fa39d
#
_entry.id   db22715b6275dce37bda994bf27fa39d
#
_cell.length_a   1.000
_cell.length_b   1.000
_cell.length_c   1.000
_cell.angle_alpha   90.00
_cell.angle_beta   90.00
_cell.angle_gamma   90.00
#
_symmetry.space_group_name_H-M   'P 1'
#
loop_
_entity.id
_entity.type
_entity.pdbx_description
1 polymer ?
#
loop_
_entity_poly.entity_id
_entity_poly.type
_entity_poly.pdbx_seq_one_letter_code
_entity_poly.pdbx_strand_id
1 'polypeptide(L)'
;MLLASGAGSNVENIIKYFVSKPTVQVTSVFCNNPTAKVIDRAIENHVPVVVFTKEELKSDVVLDKVTALEPDLIVLAGFLLQLPASLIEAFPSKIINIHPALLPKYGGKGMYGQFVHQAVLDNNEKETGITVHFVNEHYDEGEVIFQKSIAVDDCTTAEEIATKVHVLEHEFFPKVIEQILTI
;
A
#
# COMPACT_ATOMS: atom_id res chain seq x y z
N MET A 1 2.32 -10.09 -5.11
CA MET A 1 1.05 -10.19 -4.36
C MET A 1 0.72 -8.87 -3.67
N LEU A 2 -0.55 -8.64 -3.29
CA LEU A 2 -1.00 -7.39 -2.68
C LEU A 2 -1.62 -7.64 -1.29
N LEU A 3 -1.42 -6.73 -0.33
CA LEU A 3 -2.10 -6.72 0.96
C LEU A 3 -2.92 -5.43 1.10
N ALA A 4 -4.15 -5.53 1.59
CA ALA A 4 -5.03 -4.39 1.81
C ALA A 4 -6.02 -4.62 2.96
N SER A 5 -6.52 -3.54 3.57
CA SER A 5 -7.49 -3.60 4.69
C SER A 5 -8.84 -2.96 4.38
N GLY A 6 -8.97 -2.21 3.29
CA GLY A 6 -10.10 -1.31 3.09
C GLY A 6 -10.71 -1.29 1.69
N ALA A 7 -10.89 -0.09 1.13
CA ALA A 7 -11.60 0.13 -0.12
C ALA A 7 -10.95 -0.55 -1.34
N GLY A 8 -9.61 -0.64 -1.38
CA GLY A 8 -8.89 -1.36 -2.43
C GLY A 8 -8.80 -0.64 -3.78
N SER A 9 -8.92 0.69 -3.81
CA SER A 9 -8.77 1.47 -5.05
C SER A 9 -7.39 1.32 -5.67
N ASN A 10 -6.33 1.35 -4.84
CA ASN A 10 -4.96 1.09 -5.29
C ASN A 10 -4.79 -0.36 -5.78
N VAL A 11 -5.39 -1.34 -5.09
CA VAL A 11 -5.36 -2.75 -5.51
C VAL A 11 -5.98 -2.90 -6.90
N GLU A 12 -7.17 -2.37 -7.11
CA GLU A 12 -7.87 -2.41 -8.41
C GLU A 12 -7.05 -1.73 -9.49
N ASN A 13 -6.49 -0.56 -9.20
CA ASN A 13 -5.66 0.19 -10.14
C ASN A 13 -4.39 -0.59 -10.53
N ILE A 14 -3.71 -1.21 -9.57
CA ILE A 14 -2.54 -2.06 -9.82
C ILE A 14 -2.92 -3.27 -10.70
N ILE A 15 -4.02 -3.96 -10.38
CA ILE A 15 -4.48 -5.10 -11.18
C ILE A 15 -4.73 -4.66 -12.61
N LYS A 16 -5.51 -3.60 -12.83
CA LYS A 16 -5.83 -3.08 -14.17
C LYS A 16 -4.60 -2.64 -14.95
N TYR A 17 -3.63 -2.03 -14.28
CA TYR A 17 -2.38 -1.60 -14.91
C TYR A 17 -1.58 -2.78 -15.47
N PHE A 18 -1.55 -3.92 -14.75
CA PHE A 18 -0.78 -5.09 -15.17
C PHE A 18 -1.52 -6.07 -16.08
N VAL A 19 -2.84 -5.91 -16.31
CA VAL A 19 -3.61 -6.77 -17.23
C VAL A 19 -2.96 -6.88 -18.61
N SER A 20 -2.42 -5.77 -19.13
CA SER A 20 -1.79 -5.72 -20.47
C SER A 20 -0.28 -5.97 -20.47
N LYS A 21 0.31 -6.33 -19.31
CA LYS A 21 1.76 -6.48 -19.13
C LYS A 21 2.11 -7.93 -18.79
N PRO A 22 2.51 -8.73 -19.79
CA PRO A 22 2.67 -10.17 -19.61
C PRO A 22 3.82 -10.58 -18.68
N THR A 23 4.73 -9.66 -18.37
CA THR A 23 5.89 -9.90 -17.50
C THR A 23 5.58 -9.81 -16.00
N VAL A 24 4.44 -9.25 -15.62
CA VAL A 24 4.04 -9.07 -14.22
C VAL A 24 2.63 -9.59 -14.01
N GLN A 25 2.46 -10.45 -13.01
CA GLN A 25 1.17 -10.99 -12.62
C GLN A 25 0.83 -10.65 -11.17
N VAL A 26 -0.36 -10.14 -10.93
CA VAL A 26 -0.94 -10.05 -9.58
C VAL A 26 -1.50 -11.42 -9.20
N THR A 27 -0.77 -12.16 -8.37
CA THR A 27 -1.08 -13.56 -8.03
C THR A 27 -2.21 -13.69 -7.02
N SER A 28 -2.31 -12.76 -6.08
CA SER A 28 -3.31 -12.80 -5.00
C SER A 28 -3.47 -11.47 -4.27
N VAL A 29 -4.62 -11.31 -3.64
CA VAL A 29 -4.91 -10.22 -2.68
C VAL A 29 -5.15 -10.82 -1.31
N PHE A 30 -4.38 -10.37 -0.31
CA PHE A 30 -4.54 -10.74 1.09
C PHE A 30 -5.25 -9.61 1.84
N CYS A 31 -6.33 -9.94 2.58
CA CYS A 31 -7.14 -8.96 3.29
C CYS A 31 -7.44 -9.41 4.72
N ASN A 32 -7.19 -8.52 5.69
CA ASN A 32 -7.47 -8.80 7.12
C ASN A 32 -8.88 -8.40 7.57
N ASN A 33 -9.71 -7.88 6.67
CA ASN A 33 -11.08 -7.47 6.95
C ASN A 33 -12.06 -8.18 5.99
N PRO A 34 -12.88 -9.12 6.48
CA PRO A 34 -13.75 -9.93 5.63
C PRO A 34 -14.88 -9.13 4.96
N THR A 35 -15.12 -7.88 5.38
CA THR A 35 -16.16 -7.00 4.81
C THR A 35 -15.58 -5.87 3.95
N ALA A 36 -14.28 -5.90 3.69
CA ALA A 36 -13.60 -4.86 2.92
C ALA A 36 -13.95 -4.94 1.42
N LYS A 37 -14.23 -3.80 0.81
CA LYS A 37 -14.57 -3.70 -0.63
C LYS A 37 -13.46 -4.19 -1.57
N VAL A 38 -12.22 -4.25 -1.10
CA VAL A 38 -11.10 -4.81 -1.86
C VAL A 38 -11.35 -6.25 -2.30
N ILE A 39 -12.12 -7.01 -1.52
CA ILE A 39 -12.45 -8.42 -1.82
C ILE A 39 -13.28 -8.48 -3.11
N ASP A 40 -14.37 -7.70 -3.19
CA ASP A 40 -15.22 -7.66 -4.39
C ASP A 40 -14.43 -7.20 -5.61
N ARG A 41 -13.61 -6.16 -5.46
CA ARG A 41 -12.75 -5.64 -6.55
C ARG A 41 -11.76 -6.69 -7.07
N ALA A 42 -11.15 -7.47 -6.18
CA ALA A 42 -10.23 -8.53 -6.59
C ALA A 42 -10.97 -9.67 -7.32
N ILE A 43 -12.13 -10.09 -6.82
CA ILE A 43 -12.98 -11.13 -7.43
C ILE A 43 -13.45 -10.68 -8.82
N GLU A 44 -13.95 -9.44 -8.96
CA GLU A 44 -14.38 -8.87 -10.25
C GLU A 44 -13.25 -8.84 -11.29
N ASN A 45 -12.00 -8.70 -10.83
CA ASN A 45 -10.81 -8.72 -11.68
C ASN A 45 -10.15 -10.11 -11.76
N HIS A 46 -10.82 -11.17 -11.31
CA HIS A 46 -10.36 -12.57 -11.37
C HIS A 46 -9.04 -12.84 -10.60
N VAL A 47 -8.74 -12.05 -9.57
CA VAL A 47 -7.58 -12.26 -8.71
C VAL A 47 -7.98 -13.02 -7.45
N PRO A 48 -7.30 -14.13 -7.11
CA PRO A 48 -7.55 -14.88 -5.89
C PRO A 48 -7.45 -14.03 -4.63
N VAL A 49 -8.38 -14.26 -3.67
CA VAL A 49 -8.40 -13.55 -2.39
C VAL A 49 -8.15 -14.51 -1.24
N VAL A 50 -7.28 -14.12 -0.32
CA VAL A 50 -7.05 -14.79 0.96
C VAL A 50 -7.47 -13.85 2.09
N VAL A 51 -8.53 -14.21 2.80
CA VAL A 51 -8.95 -13.50 4.01
C VAL A 51 -8.27 -14.14 5.22
N PHE A 52 -7.76 -13.30 6.12
CA PHE A 52 -7.08 -13.75 7.33
C PHE A 52 -7.41 -12.83 8.52
N THR A 53 -7.24 -13.33 9.73
CA THR A 53 -7.43 -12.58 10.96
C THR A 53 -6.12 -11.95 11.46
N LYS A 54 -6.24 -11.01 12.38
CA LYS A 54 -5.06 -10.41 13.05
C LYS A 54 -4.25 -11.45 13.83
N GLU A 55 -4.93 -12.45 14.36
CA GLU A 55 -4.31 -13.57 15.09
C GLU A 55 -3.53 -14.47 14.14
N GLU A 56 -4.08 -14.78 12.97
CA GLU A 56 -3.38 -15.54 11.92
C GLU A 56 -2.16 -14.77 11.37
N LEU A 57 -2.25 -13.43 11.28
CA LEU A 57 -1.09 -12.62 10.87
C LEU A 57 0.06 -12.68 11.89
N LYS A 58 -0.26 -12.77 13.19
CA LYS A 58 0.74 -12.85 14.25
C LYS A 58 1.32 -14.25 14.46
N SER A 59 0.68 -15.25 13.89
CA SER A 59 1.16 -16.63 13.84
C SER A 59 1.84 -16.92 12.49
N ASP A 60 2.35 -18.12 12.33
CA ASP A 60 3.00 -18.54 11.08
C ASP A 60 2.00 -18.83 9.95
N VAL A 61 0.70 -18.82 10.21
CA VAL A 61 -0.34 -19.16 9.21
C VAL A 61 -0.27 -18.26 7.96
N VAL A 62 -0.14 -16.94 8.14
CA VAL A 62 -0.01 -16.02 7.00
C VAL A 62 1.36 -16.13 6.37
N LEU A 63 2.42 -16.27 7.17
CA LEU A 63 3.79 -16.46 6.68
C LEU A 63 3.88 -17.69 5.79
N ASP A 64 3.33 -18.84 6.22
CA ASP A 64 3.33 -20.08 5.44
C ASP A 64 2.60 -19.92 4.10
N LYS A 65 1.43 -19.27 4.12
CA LYS A 65 0.65 -19.00 2.89
C LYS A 65 1.41 -18.09 1.92
N VAL A 66 2.07 -17.06 2.42
CA VAL A 66 2.86 -16.14 1.60
C VAL A 66 4.10 -16.83 1.05
N THR A 67 4.79 -17.61 1.87
CA THR A 67 5.99 -18.37 1.47
C THR A 67 5.65 -19.39 0.38
N ALA A 68 4.52 -20.09 0.48
CA ALA A 68 4.07 -21.04 -0.53
C ALA A 68 3.75 -20.40 -1.90
N LEU A 69 3.50 -19.10 -1.94
CA LEU A 69 3.25 -18.36 -3.19
C LEU A 69 4.54 -17.85 -3.85
N GLU A 70 5.67 -17.87 -3.14
CA GLU A 70 6.98 -17.40 -3.61
C GLU A 70 6.92 -16.04 -4.34
N PRO A 71 6.32 -14.97 -3.76
CA PRO A 71 6.16 -13.71 -4.46
C PRO A 71 7.50 -13.03 -4.69
N ASP A 72 7.70 -12.47 -5.88
CA ASP A 72 8.84 -11.60 -6.18
C ASP A 72 8.74 -10.27 -5.42
N LEU A 73 7.50 -9.77 -5.23
CA LEU A 73 7.23 -8.54 -4.51
C LEU A 73 5.90 -8.63 -3.71
N ILE A 74 5.93 -8.14 -2.49
CA ILE A 74 4.79 -7.96 -1.60
C ILE A 74 4.48 -6.48 -1.53
N VAL A 75 3.27 -6.08 -1.89
CA VAL A 75 2.86 -4.67 -1.97
C VAL A 75 1.78 -4.37 -0.95
N LEU A 76 2.05 -3.47 -0.03
CA LEU A 76 1.06 -2.95 0.90
C LEU A 76 0.30 -1.79 0.23
N ALA A 77 -0.95 -2.02 -0.12
CA ALA A 77 -1.82 -1.08 -0.82
C ALA A 77 -3.01 -0.67 0.07
N GLY A 78 -2.74 0.14 1.08
CA GLY A 78 -3.72 0.46 2.13
C GLY A 78 -3.92 -0.66 3.14
N PHE A 79 -2.82 -1.31 3.53
CA PHE A 79 -2.79 -2.30 4.60
C PHE A 79 -2.48 -1.60 5.93
N LEU A 80 -3.35 -1.80 6.94
CA LEU A 80 -3.33 -0.99 8.16
C LEU A 80 -2.71 -1.69 9.38
N LEU A 81 -2.41 -2.99 9.29
CA LEU A 81 -1.77 -3.71 10.38
C LEU A 81 -0.24 -3.69 10.21
N GLN A 82 0.46 -3.70 11.35
CA GLN A 82 1.90 -3.89 11.35
C GLN A 82 2.21 -5.34 10.95
N LEU A 83 3.15 -5.49 10.02
CA LEU A 83 3.65 -6.80 9.66
C LEU A 83 4.52 -7.36 10.81
N PRO A 84 4.42 -8.67 11.11
CA PRO A 84 5.32 -9.30 12.06
C PRO A 84 6.75 -9.34 11.52
N ALA A 85 7.73 -9.28 12.44
CA ALA A 85 9.15 -9.34 12.08
C ALA A 85 9.48 -10.59 11.25
N SER A 86 8.90 -11.74 11.59
CA SER A 86 9.09 -12.99 10.85
C SER A 86 8.75 -12.89 9.35
N LEU A 87 7.69 -12.13 9.01
CA LEU A 87 7.33 -11.93 7.61
C LEU A 87 8.32 -10.97 6.91
N ILE A 88 8.77 -9.93 7.59
CA ILE A 88 9.74 -8.96 7.05
C ILE A 88 11.10 -9.65 6.83
N GLU A 89 11.56 -10.44 7.78
CA GLU A 89 12.81 -11.20 7.71
C GLU A 89 12.79 -12.28 6.61
N ALA A 90 11.63 -12.91 6.37
CA ALA A 90 11.49 -13.91 5.32
C ALA A 90 11.53 -13.31 3.90
N PHE A 91 11.22 -12.02 3.75
CA PHE A 91 11.15 -11.33 2.46
C PHE A 91 11.98 -10.03 2.45
N PRO A 92 13.30 -10.10 2.69
CA PRO A 92 14.15 -8.91 2.79
C PRO A 92 14.17 -8.14 1.47
N SER A 93 13.93 -6.83 1.52
CA SER A 93 13.85 -5.93 0.37
C SER A 93 12.79 -6.32 -0.69
N LYS A 94 11.80 -7.14 -0.30
CA LYS A 94 10.69 -7.55 -1.17
C LYS A 94 9.32 -7.06 -0.70
N ILE A 95 9.27 -6.22 0.33
CA ILE A 95 8.02 -5.65 0.83
C ILE A 95 8.07 -4.15 0.68
N ILE A 96 7.08 -3.58 -0.02
CA ILE A 96 6.96 -2.14 -0.21
C ILE A 96 5.60 -1.64 0.28
N ASN A 97 5.57 -0.37 0.70
CA ASN A 97 4.36 0.32 1.11
C ASN A 97 4.23 1.66 0.36
N ILE A 98 2.99 2.10 0.15
CA ILE A 98 2.71 3.48 -0.24
C ILE A 98 2.11 4.23 0.94
N HIS A 99 2.73 5.37 1.28
CA HIS A 99 2.27 6.27 2.34
C HIS A 99 1.78 7.58 1.72
N PRO A 100 0.59 8.09 2.12
CA PRO A 100 -0.05 9.24 1.48
C PRO A 100 0.47 10.61 1.97
N ALA A 101 1.77 10.71 2.23
CA ALA A 101 2.48 11.95 2.56
C ALA A 101 3.95 11.89 2.14
N LEU A 102 4.66 13.02 2.28
CA LEU A 102 6.10 13.12 2.06
C LEU A 102 6.85 12.74 3.34
N LEU A 103 7.20 11.46 3.49
CA LEU A 103 7.97 11.00 4.64
C LEU A 103 9.31 11.75 4.77
N PRO A 104 9.80 11.99 5.98
CA PRO A 104 9.31 11.46 7.27
C PRO A 104 8.14 12.22 7.90
N LYS A 105 7.67 13.32 7.31
CA LYS A 105 6.51 14.06 7.83
C LYS A 105 5.25 13.18 7.73
N TYR A 106 4.42 13.25 8.77
CA TYR A 106 3.12 12.56 8.81
C TYR A 106 3.19 11.05 8.64
N GLY A 107 4.34 10.44 9.01
CA GLY A 107 4.53 9.00 9.10
C GLY A 107 4.39 8.47 10.54
N GLY A 108 4.44 7.14 10.68
CA GLY A 108 4.45 6.46 11.96
C GLY A 108 3.09 5.98 12.46
N LYS A 109 3.09 5.41 13.66
CA LYS A 109 1.91 4.75 14.23
C LYS A 109 0.70 5.68 14.33
N GLY A 110 -0.41 5.28 13.71
CA GLY A 110 -1.67 6.03 13.72
C GLY A 110 -1.81 7.00 12.54
N MET A 111 -0.78 7.20 11.73
CA MET A 111 -0.79 8.07 10.56
C MET A 111 -1.16 7.27 9.30
N TYR A 112 -2.45 7.18 9.00
CA TYR A 112 -2.99 6.51 7.81
C TYR A 112 -4.29 7.16 7.33
N GLY A 113 -4.56 7.07 6.05
CA GLY A 113 -5.79 7.55 5.42
C GLY A 113 -6.13 9.00 5.80
N GLN A 114 -7.35 9.25 6.26
CA GLN A 114 -7.84 10.59 6.62
C GLN A 114 -7.03 11.29 7.73
N PHE A 115 -6.42 10.54 8.64
CA PHE A 115 -5.61 11.14 9.70
C PHE A 115 -4.38 11.88 9.13
N VAL A 116 -3.77 11.36 8.08
CA VAL A 116 -2.66 12.01 7.38
C VAL A 116 -3.13 13.30 6.72
N HIS A 117 -4.21 13.23 5.94
CA HIS A 117 -4.73 14.39 5.21
C HIS A 117 -5.23 15.50 6.15
N GLN A 118 -5.87 15.11 7.27
CA GLN A 118 -6.27 16.05 8.29
C GLN A 118 -5.06 16.72 8.94
N ALA A 119 -4.02 15.97 9.26
CA ALA A 119 -2.80 16.52 9.85
C ALA A 119 -2.08 17.50 8.88
N VAL A 120 -2.05 17.21 7.58
CA VAL A 120 -1.53 18.11 6.54
C VAL A 120 -2.33 19.41 6.51
N LEU A 121 -3.66 19.32 6.55
CA LEU A 121 -4.56 20.49 6.59
C LEU A 121 -4.36 21.33 7.85
N ASP A 122 -4.37 20.69 9.03
CA ASP A 122 -4.26 21.34 10.34
C ASP A 122 -2.92 22.10 10.50
N ASN A 123 -1.87 21.60 9.86
CA ASN A 123 -0.57 22.25 9.85
C ASN A 123 -0.40 23.28 8.72
N ASN A 124 -1.45 23.56 7.95
CA ASN A 124 -1.43 24.52 6.84
C ASN A 124 -0.27 24.28 5.87
N GLU A 125 0.07 23.02 5.58
CA GLU A 125 1.10 22.68 4.62
C GLU A 125 0.72 23.18 3.22
N LYS A 126 1.73 23.61 2.46
CA LYS A 126 1.53 24.09 1.09
C LYS A 126 1.62 22.98 0.05
N GLU A 127 2.28 21.90 0.42
CA GLU A 127 2.41 20.71 -0.39
C GLU A 127 2.33 19.46 0.47
N THR A 128 1.88 18.37 -0.13
CA THR A 128 1.96 17.01 0.38
C THR A 128 2.32 16.09 -0.78
N GLY A 129 2.11 14.79 -0.65
CA GLY A 129 2.40 13.88 -1.75
C GLY A 129 2.27 12.43 -1.36
N ILE A 130 3.04 11.61 -2.03
CA ILE A 130 3.15 10.17 -1.78
C ILE A 130 4.60 9.79 -1.54
N THR A 131 4.80 8.75 -0.73
CA THR A 131 6.08 8.07 -0.56
C THR A 131 5.88 6.58 -0.77
N VAL A 132 6.64 5.99 -1.69
CA VAL A 132 6.81 4.53 -1.79
C VAL A 132 8.14 4.18 -1.14
N HIS A 133 8.12 3.24 -0.19
CA HIS A 133 9.30 2.87 0.58
C HIS A 133 9.34 1.36 0.84
N PHE A 134 10.52 0.82 1.11
CA PHE A 134 10.65 -0.53 1.63
C PHE A 134 10.11 -0.60 3.07
N VAL A 135 9.54 -1.74 3.43
CA VAL A 135 9.01 -1.97 4.78
C VAL A 135 10.08 -2.57 5.67
N ASN A 136 10.23 -2.02 6.87
CA ASN A 136 11.03 -2.55 7.96
C ASN A 136 10.15 -2.72 9.22
N GLU A 137 10.74 -3.02 10.37
CA GLU A 137 10.03 -3.24 11.64
C GLU A 137 9.39 -1.98 12.22
N HIS A 138 9.76 -0.79 11.72
CA HIS A 138 9.25 0.50 12.17
C HIS A 138 8.26 1.05 11.14
N TYR A 139 7.17 1.67 11.63
CA TYR A 139 6.19 2.28 10.75
C TYR A 139 6.79 3.42 9.94
N ASP A 140 6.70 3.34 8.62
CA ASP A 140 7.03 4.39 7.65
C ASP A 140 8.49 4.89 7.71
N GLU A 141 9.43 4.09 8.27
CA GLU A 141 10.85 4.43 8.43
C GLU A 141 11.79 3.67 7.48
N GLY A 142 11.26 2.86 6.57
CA GLY A 142 12.06 2.12 5.61
C GLY A 142 12.64 3.02 4.52
N GLU A 143 13.63 2.50 3.80
CA GLU A 143 14.31 3.21 2.71
C GLU A 143 13.31 3.68 1.64
N VAL A 144 13.38 4.98 1.31
CA VAL A 144 12.50 5.60 0.32
C VAL A 144 12.93 5.19 -1.09
N ILE A 145 12.00 4.67 -1.86
CA ILE A 145 12.16 4.28 -3.26
C ILE A 145 11.76 5.43 -4.19
N PHE A 146 10.63 6.08 -3.87
CA PHE A 146 10.05 7.13 -4.71
C PHE A 146 9.21 8.09 -3.88
N GLN A 147 9.30 9.38 -4.21
CA GLN A 147 8.40 10.41 -3.69
C GLN A 147 7.91 11.30 -4.82
N LYS A 148 6.67 11.77 -4.69
CA LYS A 148 6.10 12.78 -5.57
C LYS A 148 5.26 13.75 -4.77
N SER A 149 5.53 15.05 -4.91
CA SER A 149 4.77 16.10 -4.25
C SER A 149 3.65 16.68 -5.13
N ILE A 150 2.66 17.28 -4.48
CA ILE A 150 1.57 18.03 -5.08
C ILE A 150 1.21 19.22 -4.19
N ALA A 151 0.92 20.37 -4.80
CA ALA A 151 0.47 21.56 -4.09
C ALA A 151 -0.95 21.36 -3.54
N VAL A 152 -1.18 21.79 -2.29
CA VAL A 152 -2.47 21.70 -1.58
C VAL A 152 -2.87 23.03 -0.92
N ASP A 153 -2.22 24.11 -1.28
CA ASP A 153 -2.49 25.47 -0.74
C ASP A 153 -3.87 26.03 -1.13
N ASP A 154 -4.52 25.44 -2.13
CA ASP A 154 -5.90 25.69 -2.56
C ASP A 154 -6.92 24.78 -1.89
N CYS A 155 -6.50 23.76 -1.11
CA CYS A 155 -7.39 22.84 -0.44
C CYS A 155 -7.91 23.43 0.88
N THR A 156 -9.19 23.22 1.14
CA THR A 156 -9.88 23.68 2.36
C THR A 156 -10.37 22.53 3.23
N THR A 157 -10.33 21.32 2.72
CA THR A 157 -10.75 20.09 3.42
C THR A 157 -9.74 18.95 3.26
N ALA A 158 -9.75 18.05 4.21
CA ALA A 158 -8.92 16.83 4.13
C ALA A 158 -9.32 15.93 2.95
N GLU A 159 -10.58 15.94 2.53
CA GLU A 159 -11.09 15.20 1.37
C GLU A 159 -10.52 15.73 0.05
N GLU A 160 -10.36 17.05 -0.08
CA GLU A 160 -9.72 17.66 -1.25
C GLU A 160 -8.25 17.25 -1.35
N ILE A 161 -7.54 17.26 -0.21
CA ILE A 161 -6.16 16.77 -0.13
C ILE A 161 -6.10 15.28 -0.50
N ALA A 162 -6.97 14.45 0.09
CA ALA A 162 -7.05 13.02 -0.20
C ALA A 162 -7.26 12.76 -1.69
N THR A 163 -8.13 13.54 -2.35
CA THR A 163 -8.42 13.42 -3.77
C THR A 163 -7.17 13.69 -4.62
N LYS A 164 -6.41 14.75 -4.30
CA LYS A 164 -5.16 15.06 -5.01
C LYS A 164 -4.10 13.99 -4.80
N VAL A 165 -3.90 13.55 -3.56
CA VAL A 165 -2.95 12.49 -3.23
C VAL A 165 -3.31 11.18 -3.95
N HIS A 166 -4.59 10.84 -4.00
CA HIS A 166 -5.08 9.64 -4.67
C HIS A 166 -4.77 9.62 -6.19
N VAL A 167 -4.81 10.78 -6.85
CA VAL A 167 -4.38 10.89 -8.25
C VAL A 167 -2.91 10.50 -8.40
N LEU A 168 -2.03 10.97 -7.50
CA LEU A 168 -0.62 10.58 -7.51
C LEU A 168 -0.41 9.09 -7.24
N GLU A 169 -1.14 8.53 -6.25
CA GLU A 169 -1.07 7.09 -5.97
C GLU A 169 -1.40 6.28 -7.21
N HIS A 170 -2.52 6.57 -7.87
CA HIS A 170 -2.98 5.85 -9.05
C HIS A 170 -2.02 6.00 -10.24
N GLU A 171 -1.43 7.16 -10.42
CA GLU A 171 -0.50 7.41 -11.52
C GLU A 171 0.85 6.73 -11.29
N PHE A 172 1.42 6.83 -10.11
CA PHE A 172 2.83 6.49 -9.88
C PHE A 172 3.04 5.11 -9.25
N PHE A 173 2.15 4.65 -8.36
CA PHE A 173 2.41 3.41 -7.64
C PHE A 173 2.57 2.18 -8.55
N PRO A 174 1.71 1.94 -9.55
CA PRO A 174 1.91 0.82 -10.47
C PRO A 174 3.21 0.94 -11.28
N LYS A 175 3.63 2.16 -11.65
CA LYS A 175 4.88 2.39 -12.38
C LYS A 175 6.11 2.08 -11.52
N VAL A 176 6.08 2.44 -10.23
CA VAL A 176 7.15 2.11 -9.27
C VAL A 176 7.25 0.61 -9.06
N ILE A 177 6.11 -0.08 -8.92
CA ILE A 177 6.07 -1.56 -8.83
C ILE A 177 6.72 -2.18 -10.08
N GLU A 178 6.36 -1.70 -11.27
CA GLU A 178 6.94 -2.17 -12.52
C GLU A 178 8.45 -1.97 -12.57
N GLN A 179 8.94 -0.79 -12.17
CA GLN A 179 10.37 -0.50 -12.14
C GLN A 179 11.13 -1.47 -11.21
N ILE A 180 10.60 -1.75 -10.02
CA ILE A 180 11.24 -2.67 -9.07
C ILE A 180 11.33 -4.10 -9.65
N LEU A 181 10.28 -4.54 -10.35
CA LEU A 181 10.22 -5.91 -10.89
C LEU A 181 10.99 -6.11 -12.21
N THR A 182 11.42 -5.03 -12.86
CA THR A 182 12.10 -5.08 -14.16
C THR A 182 13.60 -4.78 -14.08
N ILE A 183 14.14 -4.52 -12.89
CA ILE A 183 15.58 -4.41 -12.62
C ILE A 183 16.14 -5.82 -12.37
#